data_c1881e49200a2b0d98e377575f2bb509
#
_entry.id   c1881e49200a2b0d98e377575f2bb509
#
_cell.length_a   1.000
_cell.length_b   1.000
_cell.length_c   1.000
_cell.angle_alpha   90.00
_cell.angle_beta   90.00
_cell.angle_gamma   90.00
#
_symmetry.space_group_name_H-M   'P 1'
#
loop_
_entity.id
_entity.type
_entity.pdbx_description
1 polymer ?
#
loop_
_entity_poly.entity_id
_entity_poly.type
_entity_poly.pdbx_seq_one_letter_code
_entity_poly.pdbx_strand_id
1 'polypeptide(L)'
;PAVSEEPAVSGSLVFGIGTQSNNALGTAAVYTADPTSGNFSTTYSGTAYPDESFIDSGSNAYFFPSTTITQCGSTSDAPGFYCPSTTQNLSATNQGANGASGTVNFSVANAETLFNTSDFAFGDLGGTFSGGFDWGLPFFFGRNVFVAIQGQSTPGGTAPYWAY
;
A
#
# COMPACT_ATOMS: atom_id res chain seq x y z
N PRO A 1 -7.22 6.19 11.40
CA PRO A 1 -6.36 7.35 11.62
C PRO A 1 -5.00 7.02 11.05
N ALA A 2 -4.47 7.89 10.19
CA ALA A 2 -3.11 7.74 9.72
C ALA A 2 -2.18 7.88 10.92
N VAL A 3 -1.39 6.86 11.17
CA VAL A 3 -0.23 6.96 12.05
C VAL A 3 0.76 7.82 11.30
N SER A 4 1.08 9.01 11.77
CA SER A 4 2.02 9.89 11.08
C SER A 4 3.46 9.40 11.32
N GLU A 5 3.88 9.35 12.56
CA GLU A 5 5.22 8.98 12.99
C GLU A 5 5.11 8.31 14.36
N GLU A 6 5.72 7.16 14.52
CA GLU A 6 5.72 6.41 15.78
C GLU A 6 7.06 5.67 15.98
N PRO A 7 7.55 5.56 17.21
CA PRO A 7 8.76 4.79 17.51
C PRO A 7 8.63 3.31 17.12
N ALA A 8 7.42 2.76 17.20
CA ALA A 8 7.11 1.39 16.79
C ALA A 8 5.62 1.21 16.54
N VAL A 9 5.27 0.34 15.59
CA VAL A 9 3.91 -0.11 15.34
C VAL A 9 3.85 -1.62 15.49
N SER A 10 2.80 -2.12 16.15
CA SER A 10 2.55 -3.55 16.32
C SER A 10 1.37 -3.98 15.49
N GLY A 11 1.46 -5.18 14.91
CA GLY A 11 0.40 -5.83 14.17
C GLY A 11 0.36 -7.33 14.43
N SER A 12 -0.62 -8.01 13.85
CA SER A 12 -0.76 -9.47 13.94
C SER A 12 -0.85 -10.06 12.56
N LEU A 13 -0.13 -11.15 12.32
CA LEU A 13 -0.34 -12.04 11.20
C LEU A 13 -1.26 -13.18 11.65
N VAL A 14 -2.43 -13.28 11.01
CA VAL A 14 -3.43 -14.30 11.33
C VAL A 14 -3.61 -15.22 10.13
N PHE A 15 -3.39 -16.52 10.31
CA PHE A 15 -3.56 -17.50 9.24
C PHE A 15 -5.02 -17.88 9.04
N GLY A 16 -5.41 -18.02 7.76
CA GLY A 16 -6.75 -18.35 7.32
C GLY A 16 -7.62 -17.11 7.11
N ILE A 17 -8.60 -17.22 6.19
CA ILE A 17 -9.59 -16.17 5.92
C ILE A 17 -10.98 -16.76 6.17
N GLY A 18 -11.73 -16.16 7.10
CA GLY A 18 -13.07 -16.59 7.46
C GLY A 18 -13.14 -17.96 8.16
N THR A 19 -12.04 -18.44 8.71
CA THR A 19 -11.98 -19.70 9.46
C THR A 19 -12.32 -19.51 10.94
N GLN A 20 -12.18 -18.29 11.43
CA GLN A 20 -12.48 -17.86 12.81
C GLN A 20 -13.13 -16.47 12.78
N SER A 21 -13.72 -16.06 13.89
CA SER A 21 -14.36 -14.73 13.98
C SER A 21 -13.38 -13.56 13.86
N ASN A 22 -12.11 -13.77 14.27
CA ASN A 22 -11.08 -12.74 14.23
C ASN A 22 -10.41 -12.57 12.85
N ASN A 23 -10.73 -13.45 11.88
CA ASN A 23 -10.21 -13.36 10.52
C ASN A 23 -11.31 -13.35 9.44
N ALA A 24 -12.53 -12.99 9.86
CA ALA A 24 -13.64 -12.80 8.93
C ALA A 24 -13.40 -11.54 8.08
N LEU A 25 -13.76 -11.61 6.79
CA LEU A 25 -13.62 -10.47 5.86
C LEU A 25 -14.44 -9.24 6.28
N GLY A 26 -15.56 -9.46 6.97
CA GLY A 26 -16.43 -8.35 7.37
C GLY A 26 -16.92 -7.56 6.17
N THR A 27 -16.61 -6.25 6.16
CA THR A 27 -16.97 -5.31 5.07
C THR A 27 -15.81 -5.05 4.11
N ALA A 28 -14.70 -5.79 4.20
CA ALA A 28 -13.56 -5.61 3.30
C ALA A 28 -13.97 -5.86 1.84
N ALA A 29 -13.61 -4.94 0.96
CA ALA A 29 -13.81 -5.10 -0.46
C ALA A 29 -12.78 -6.10 -1.03
N VAL A 30 -13.22 -6.99 -1.90
CA VAL A 30 -12.37 -8.01 -2.51
C VAL A 30 -11.95 -7.57 -3.90
N TYR A 31 -10.64 -7.47 -4.12
CA TYR A 31 -10.00 -7.12 -5.39
C TYR A 31 -9.29 -8.36 -5.91
N THR A 32 -9.88 -9.04 -6.91
CA THR A 32 -9.21 -10.20 -7.50
C THR A 32 -7.96 -9.76 -8.22
N ALA A 33 -6.90 -10.54 -8.05
CA ALA A 33 -5.60 -10.28 -8.63
C ALA A 33 -5.38 -11.13 -9.90
N ASP A 34 -4.45 -10.70 -10.74
CA ASP A 34 -3.99 -11.51 -11.86
C ASP A 34 -3.43 -12.85 -11.35
N PRO A 35 -3.87 -13.99 -11.90
CA PRO A 35 -3.48 -15.31 -11.38
C PRO A 35 -2.01 -15.67 -11.62
N THR A 36 -1.30 -14.91 -12.43
CA THR A 36 0.11 -15.17 -12.76
C THR A 36 1.03 -14.31 -11.90
N SER A 37 0.74 -13.02 -11.81
CA SER A 37 1.57 -12.05 -11.08
C SER A 37 1.12 -11.82 -9.63
N GLY A 38 -0.17 -12.01 -9.32
CA GLY A 38 -0.76 -11.62 -8.04
C GLY A 38 -1.05 -10.12 -7.93
N ASN A 39 -0.90 -9.39 -9.03
CA ASN A 39 -1.06 -7.94 -9.08
C ASN A 39 -2.51 -7.53 -9.39
N PHE A 40 -2.81 -6.28 -9.13
CA PHE A 40 -4.05 -5.61 -9.50
C PHE A 40 -3.72 -4.26 -10.15
N SER A 41 -4.75 -3.56 -10.63
CA SER A 41 -4.57 -2.27 -11.31
C SER A 41 -4.70 -1.11 -10.34
N THR A 42 -3.93 -0.04 -10.55
CA THR A 42 -4.07 1.23 -9.83
C THR A 42 -4.13 2.37 -10.82
N THR A 43 -5.03 3.33 -10.56
CA THR A 43 -5.07 4.60 -11.30
C THR A 43 -4.65 5.73 -10.37
N TYR A 44 -3.64 6.49 -10.77
CA TYR A 44 -3.12 7.61 -10.02
C TYR A 44 -2.88 8.82 -10.93
N SER A 45 -3.36 9.98 -10.51
CA SER A 45 -3.18 11.25 -11.26
C SER A 45 -3.59 11.14 -12.74
N GLY A 46 -4.64 10.37 -13.02
CA GLY A 46 -5.15 10.15 -14.39
C GLY A 46 -4.38 9.10 -15.21
N THR A 47 -3.30 8.53 -14.68
CA THR A 47 -2.55 7.44 -15.33
C THR A 47 -2.98 6.10 -14.73
N ALA A 48 -3.31 5.14 -15.59
CA ALA A 48 -3.60 3.77 -15.20
C ALA A 48 -2.32 2.92 -15.25
N TYR A 49 -2.16 2.07 -14.25
CA TYR A 49 -1.11 1.06 -14.10
C TYR A 49 -1.79 -0.30 -14.04
N PRO A 50 -2.14 -0.90 -15.20
CA PRO A 50 -2.92 -2.14 -15.25
C PRO A 50 -2.07 -3.32 -14.83
N ASP A 51 -2.53 -4.07 -13.83
CA ASP A 51 -1.86 -5.28 -13.31
C ASP A 51 -0.38 -5.08 -12.90
N GLU A 52 -0.05 -3.86 -12.48
CA GLU A 52 1.31 -3.46 -12.09
C GLU A 52 1.39 -3.02 -10.62
N SER A 53 0.37 -3.34 -9.83
CA SER A 53 0.29 -2.90 -8.42
C SER A 53 0.12 -4.07 -7.47
N PHE A 54 0.72 -3.97 -6.31
CA PHE A 54 0.69 -5.00 -5.26
C PHE A 54 0.74 -4.38 -3.87
N ILE A 55 0.43 -5.19 -2.85
CA ILE A 55 0.52 -4.78 -1.43
C ILE A 55 1.63 -5.60 -0.79
N ASP A 56 2.63 -4.92 -0.22
CA ASP A 56 3.84 -5.57 0.30
C ASP A 56 4.22 -5.05 1.69
N SER A 57 4.03 -5.89 2.72
CA SER A 57 4.47 -5.56 4.07
C SER A 57 6.00 -5.57 4.26
N GLY A 58 6.76 -6.04 3.26
CA GLY A 58 8.22 -6.02 3.24
C GLY A 58 8.80 -4.70 2.75
N SER A 59 8.02 -3.88 2.05
CA SER A 59 8.41 -2.54 1.62
C SER A 59 8.08 -1.52 2.72
N ASN A 60 9.02 -0.66 3.07
CA ASN A 60 8.88 0.28 4.20
C ASN A 60 8.12 1.56 3.89
N ALA A 61 7.72 1.79 2.64
CA ALA A 61 7.06 3.01 2.17
C ALA A 61 6.00 2.73 1.10
N TYR A 62 5.25 3.74 0.71
CA TYR A 62 4.51 3.75 -0.55
C TYR A 62 5.49 4.02 -1.69
N PHE A 63 5.69 3.08 -2.61
CA PHE A 63 6.52 3.31 -3.77
C PHE A 63 5.67 3.40 -5.04
N PHE A 64 5.77 4.53 -5.75
CA PHE A 64 4.94 4.81 -6.91
C PHE A 64 5.58 5.87 -7.83
N PRO A 65 5.18 5.96 -9.12
CA PRO A 65 5.70 6.97 -10.00
C PRO A 65 5.00 8.32 -9.75
N SER A 66 5.79 9.38 -9.63
CA SER A 66 5.28 10.75 -9.61
C SER A 66 6.27 11.69 -10.30
N THR A 67 5.75 12.55 -11.15
CA THR A 67 6.50 13.64 -11.80
C THR A 67 6.31 14.99 -11.12
N THR A 68 5.40 15.06 -10.14
CA THR A 68 5.01 16.31 -9.47
C THR A 68 5.56 16.43 -8.05
N ILE A 69 5.91 15.31 -7.42
CA ILE A 69 6.48 15.30 -6.07
C ILE A 69 8.00 15.39 -6.20
N THR A 70 8.59 16.34 -5.51
CA THR A 70 10.05 16.49 -5.45
C THR A 70 10.70 15.24 -4.88
N GLN A 71 11.69 14.69 -5.57
CA GLN A 71 12.52 13.62 -5.06
C GLN A 71 13.62 14.16 -4.16
N CYS A 72 14.05 13.38 -3.19
CA CYS A 72 15.22 13.69 -2.39
C CYS A 72 16.48 13.70 -3.28
N GLY A 73 17.46 14.51 -2.92
CA GLY A 73 18.70 14.58 -3.66
C GLY A 73 19.46 13.26 -3.67
N SER A 74 20.18 12.97 -4.74
CA SER A 74 20.97 11.72 -4.85
C SER A 74 22.10 11.60 -3.81
N THR A 75 22.46 12.70 -3.16
CA THR A 75 23.47 12.78 -2.11
C THR A 75 22.88 13.01 -0.72
N SER A 76 21.55 12.98 -0.60
CA SER A 76 20.85 13.13 0.68
C SER A 76 20.86 11.82 1.48
N ASP A 77 20.37 11.86 2.70
CA ASP A 77 20.21 10.67 3.56
C ASP A 77 19.03 9.78 3.14
N ALA A 78 18.21 10.23 2.19
CA ALA A 78 17.01 9.55 1.71
C ALA A 78 16.95 9.40 0.16
N PRO A 79 17.99 8.93 -0.52
CA PRO A 79 17.97 8.80 -1.97
C PRO A 79 16.90 7.78 -2.41
N GLY A 80 16.13 8.11 -3.46
CA GLY A 80 15.03 7.27 -3.94
C GLY A 80 13.68 7.51 -3.26
N PHE A 81 13.63 8.33 -2.22
CA PHE A 81 12.40 8.76 -1.57
C PHE A 81 11.93 10.13 -2.07
N TYR A 82 10.74 10.54 -1.64
CA TYR A 82 10.18 11.86 -1.92
C TYR A 82 10.50 12.84 -0.79
N CYS A 83 10.83 14.08 -1.19
CA CYS A 83 11.15 15.20 -0.30
C CYS A 83 10.31 16.44 -0.64
N PRO A 84 8.97 16.37 -0.60
CA PRO A 84 8.16 17.56 -0.84
C PRO A 84 8.38 18.60 0.27
N SER A 85 8.26 19.89 -0.06
CA SER A 85 8.38 20.98 0.92
C SER A 85 7.26 21.02 1.95
N THR A 86 6.11 20.40 1.63
CA THR A 86 4.95 20.22 2.54
C THR A 86 4.36 18.85 2.28
N THR A 87 3.81 18.22 3.32
CA THR A 87 3.14 16.92 3.20
C THR A 87 2.06 16.97 2.12
N GLN A 88 2.10 16.03 1.19
CA GLN A 88 1.17 15.90 0.08
C GLN A 88 0.04 14.93 0.49
N ASN A 89 -1.21 15.38 0.37
CA ASN A 89 -2.38 14.51 0.51
C ASN A 89 -2.79 14.00 -0.87
N LEU A 90 -2.78 12.71 -1.05
CA LEU A 90 -2.92 12.04 -2.33
C LEU A 90 -4.05 11.02 -2.30
N SER A 91 -4.52 10.64 -3.49
CA SER A 91 -5.46 9.54 -3.65
C SER A 91 -5.15 8.74 -4.91
N ALA A 92 -5.33 7.43 -4.84
CA ALA A 92 -5.29 6.53 -5.98
C ALA A 92 -6.47 5.58 -5.93
N THR A 93 -6.89 5.06 -7.07
CA THR A 93 -7.99 4.10 -7.16
C THR A 93 -7.43 2.74 -7.52
N ASN A 94 -7.60 1.77 -6.63
CA ASN A 94 -7.27 0.37 -6.90
C ASN A 94 -8.47 -0.34 -7.54
N GLN A 95 -8.20 -1.24 -8.46
CA GLN A 95 -9.19 -2.03 -9.17
C GLN A 95 -8.72 -3.48 -9.34
N GLY A 96 -9.55 -4.41 -8.88
CA GLY A 96 -9.35 -5.84 -9.13
C GLY A 96 -9.82 -6.27 -10.51
N ALA A 97 -9.36 -7.43 -10.98
CA ALA A 97 -9.80 -8.04 -12.24
C ALA A 97 -11.32 -8.36 -12.25
N ASN A 98 -11.95 -8.48 -11.08
CA ASN A 98 -13.41 -8.60 -10.92
C ASN A 98 -14.16 -7.27 -11.14
N GLY A 99 -13.46 -6.17 -11.43
CA GLY A 99 -14.05 -4.84 -11.61
C GLY A 99 -14.34 -4.10 -10.30
N ALA A 100 -14.19 -4.74 -9.14
CA ALA A 100 -14.28 -4.04 -7.86
C ALA A 100 -13.22 -2.92 -7.79
N SER A 101 -13.61 -1.73 -7.37
CA SER A 101 -12.71 -0.59 -7.28
C SER A 101 -12.91 0.18 -5.98
N GLY A 102 -11.84 0.80 -5.50
CA GLY A 102 -11.87 1.60 -4.27
C GLY A 102 -10.77 2.63 -4.24
N THR A 103 -11.09 3.80 -3.68
CA THR A 103 -10.12 4.89 -3.52
C THR A 103 -9.35 4.72 -2.22
N VAL A 104 -8.04 4.78 -2.33
CA VAL A 104 -7.11 4.82 -1.20
C VAL A 104 -6.59 6.24 -1.06
N ASN A 105 -6.86 6.87 0.08
CA ASN A 105 -6.26 8.14 0.46
C ASN A 105 -4.99 7.87 1.27
N PHE A 106 -3.93 8.57 0.95
CA PHE A 106 -2.64 8.46 1.62
C PHE A 106 -1.90 9.80 1.61
N SER A 107 -0.85 9.92 2.37
CA SER A 107 -0.03 11.13 2.39
C SER A 107 1.45 10.79 2.16
N VAL A 108 2.20 11.80 1.72
CA VAL A 108 3.65 11.70 1.54
C VAL A 108 4.30 12.94 2.16
N ALA A 109 5.08 12.72 3.21
CA ALA A 109 5.88 13.73 3.88
C ALA A 109 7.32 13.76 3.34
N ASN A 110 8.10 14.71 3.81
CA ASN A 110 9.51 14.83 3.44
C ASN A 110 10.33 13.74 4.14
N ALA A 111 10.91 12.83 3.36
CA ALA A 111 11.63 11.67 3.90
C ALA A 111 12.87 12.07 4.72
N GLU A 112 13.59 13.14 4.35
CA GLU A 112 14.72 13.64 5.15
C GLU A 112 14.26 14.15 6.51
N THR A 113 13.09 14.79 6.58
CA THR A 113 12.51 15.22 7.85
C THR A 113 12.13 14.02 8.71
N LEU A 114 11.48 13.01 8.12
CA LEU A 114 11.10 11.78 8.81
C LEU A 114 12.32 11.05 9.38
N PHE A 115 13.37 10.88 8.57
CA PHE A 115 14.58 10.15 8.99
C PHE A 115 15.41 10.89 10.04
N ASN A 116 15.17 12.18 10.25
CA ASN A 116 15.80 12.97 11.31
C ASN A 116 15.03 12.91 12.65
N THR A 117 13.93 12.16 12.74
CA THR A 117 13.23 11.89 13.99
C THR A 117 13.83 10.68 14.72
N SER A 118 13.33 10.36 15.91
CA SER A 118 13.64 9.13 16.63
C SER A 118 12.65 7.99 16.35
N ASP A 119 11.75 8.20 15.38
CA ASP A 119 10.71 7.25 14.99
C ASP A 119 11.20 6.29 13.90
N PHE A 120 10.58 5.12 13.82
CA PHE A 120 10.95 4.07 12.86
C PHE A 120 9.76 3.54 12.06
N ALA A 121 8.54 3.98 12.37
CA ALA A 121 7.33 3.63 11.63
C ALA A 121 6.66 4.90 11.12
N PHE A 122 6.62 5.04 9.79
CA PHE A 122 6.11 6.23 9.12
C PHE A 122 4.88 5.87 8.29
N GLY A 123 3.76 6.51 8.57
CA GLY A 123 2.50 6.32 7.83
C GLY A 123 2.44 7.06 6.50
N ASP A 124 3.38 7.97 6.26
CA ASP A 124 3.42 8.90 5.14
C ASP A 124 4.79 8.94 4.43
N LEU A 125 5.58 7.89 4.57
CA LEU A 125 6.82 7.73 3.81
C LEU A 125 6.50 7.29 2.38
N GLY A 126 7.03 7.99 1.39
CA GLY A 126 6.87 7.69 -0.03
C GLY A 126 8.19 7.69 -0.78
N GLY A 127 8.31 6.83 -1.79
CA GLY A 127 9.48 6.71 -2.64
C GLY A 127 9.14 6.47 -4.11
N THR A 128 10.17 6.48 -4.95
CA THR A 128 10.03 6.35 -6.38
C THR A 128 9.96 4.88 -6.81
N PHE A 129 9.02 4.57 -7.69
CA PHE A 129 8.93 3.30 -8.39
C PHE A 129 8.41 3.55 -9.81
N SER A 130 8.98 2.89 -10.81
CA SER A 130 8.63 3.14 -12.21
C SER A 130 7.58 2.18 -12.78
N GLY A 131 7.28 1.10 -12.08
CA GLY A 131 6.48 -0.01 -12.59
C GLY A 131 5.06 -0.12 -12.00
N GLY A 132 4.48 0.94 -11.44
CA GLY A 132 3.15 0.89 -10.85
C GLY A 132 3.11 1.31 -9.39
N PHE A 133 2.33 0.62 -8.55
CA PHE A 133 2.23 0.90 -7.12
C PHE A 133 2.66 -0.30 -6.28
N ASP A 134 3.66 -0.08 -5.44
CA ASP A 134 3.94 -0.90 -4.27
C ASP A 134 3.31 -0.23 -3.05
N TRP A 135 2.19 -0.80 -2.60
CA TRP A 135 1.50 -0.40 -1.40
C TRP A 135 2.19 -1.03 -0.18
N GLY A 136 3.31 -0.43 0.24
CA GLY A 136 4.15 -0.97 1.28
C GLY A 136 3.55 -0.93 2.69
N LEU A 137 4.38 -1.12 3.70
CA LEU A 137 4.00 -1.27 5.10
C LEU A 137 3.03 -0.18 5.62
N PRO A 138 3.15 1.12 5.23
CA PRO A 138 2.20 2.14 5.68
C PRO A 138 0.74 1.84 5.31
N PHE A 139 0.51 1.08 4.23
CA PHE A 139 -0.82 0.65 3.83
C PHE A 139 -1.52 -0.22 4.88
N PHE A 140 -0.77 -0.95 5.68
CA PHE A 140 -1.29 -1.84 6.72
C PHE A 140 -1.68 -1.10 8.02
N PHE A 141 -1.20 0.12 8.23
CA PHE A 141 -1.42 0.83 9.49
C PHE A 141 -2.90 1.16 9.69
N GLY A 142 -3.46 0.62 10.80
CA GLY A 142 -4.87 0.80 11.15
C GLY A 142 -5.86 0.07 10.24
N ARG A 143 -5.41 -0.95 9.50
CA ARG A 143 -6.18 -1.65 8.48
C ARG A 143 -6.04 -3.16 8.62
N ASN A 144 -7.12 -3.88 8.36
CA ASN A 144 -7.04 -5.32 8.11
C ASN A 144 -6.78 -5.52 6.61
N VAL A 145 -5.72 -6.24 6.27
CA VAL A 145 -5.39 -6.60 4.89
C VAL A 145 -5.40 -8.11 4.78
N PHE A 146 -6.20 -8.63 3.86
CA PHE A 146 -6.30 -10.05 3.58
C PHE A 146 -5.60 -10.39 2.28
N VAL A 147 -4.79 -11.45 2.34
CA VAL A 147 -4.06 -11.99 1.19
C VAL A 147 -4.55 -13.41 0.95
N ALA A 148 -5.28 -13.64 -0.12
CA ALA A 148 -5.79 -14.96 -0.46
C ALA A 148 -4.78 -15.72 -1.31
N ILE A 149 -4.35 -16.88 -0.80
CA ILE A 149 -3.35 -17.74 -1.43
C ILE A 149 -3.95 -18.38 -2.69
N GLN A 150 -3.27 -18.24 -3.80
CA GLN A 150 -3.68 -18.77 -5.10
C GLN A 150 -4.15 -20.23 -5.02
N GLY A 151 -5.24 -20.53 -5.71
CA GLY A 151 -5.85 -21.86 -5.76
C GLY A 151 -6.66 -22.25 -4.54
N GLN A 152 -6.70 -21.40 -3.50
CA GLN A 152 -7.54 -21.63 -2.31
C GLN A 152 -8.92 -20.99 -2.46
N SER A 153 -9.92 -21.65 -1.92
CA SER A 153 -11.28 -21.10 -1.78
C SER A 153 -11.46 -20.50 -0.40
N THR A 154 -12.06 -19.33 -0.35
CA THR A 154 -12.31 -18.57 0.88
C THR A 154 -13.72 -17.97 0.83
N PRO A 155 -14.25 -17.41 1.90
CA PRO A 155 -15.53 -16.67 1.85
C PRO A 155 -15.56 -15.49 0.87
N GLY A 156 -14.40 -14.95 0.49
CA GLY A 156 -14.28 -13.88 -0.51
C GLY A 156 -14.23 -14.38 -1.96
N GLY A 157 -14.27 -15.69 -2.18
CA GLY A 157 -14.19 -16.31 -3.49
C GLY A 157 -12.90 -17.12 -3.71
N THR A 158 -12.63 -17.42 -4.96
CA THR A 158 -11.39 -18.13 -5.35
C THR A 158 -10.24 -17.12 -5.48
N ALA A 159 -9.11 -17.45 -4.84
CA ALA A 159 -7.88 -16.67 -4.89
C ALA A 159 -7.11 -16.83 -6.23
N PRO A 160 -6.21 -15.90 -6.59
CA PRO A 160 -5.66 -14.85 -5.72
C PRO A 160 -6.53 -13.61 -5.62
N TYR A 161 -6.55 -13.00 -4.45
CA TYR A 161 -7.14 -11.67 -4.26
C TYR A 161 -6.51 -10.96 -3.06
N TRP A 162 -6.63 -9.64 -3.06
CA TRP A 162 -6.43 -8.76 -1.92
C TRP A 162 -7.79 -8.31 -1.39
N ALA A 163 -7.95 -8.15 -0.07
CA ALA A 163 -9.13 -7.52 0.47
C ALA A 163 -8.77 -6.61 1.66
N TYR A 164 -9.46 -5.44 1.78
CA TYR A 164 -9.23 -4.47 2.84
C TYR A 164 -10.40 -3.51 3.00
#